data_ef518c0afb736847077a302c82d61830
#
_entry.id   ef518c0afb736847077a302c82d61830
#
_cell.length_a   1.000
_cell.length_b   1.000
_cell.length_c   1.000
_cell.angle_alpha   90.00
_cell.angle_beta   90.00
_cell.angle_gamma   90.00
#
_symmetry.space_group_name_H-M   'P 1'
#
loop_
_entity.id
_entity.type
_entity.pdbx_description
1 polymer ?
#
loop_
_entity_poly.entity_id
_entity_poly.type
_entity_poly.pdbx_seq_one_letter_code
_entity_poly.pdbx_strand_id
1 'polypeptide(L)' 'MKKFKDWYKEVSGKEFPNAATLNGDWFVERGLPMIVSCTCCESTLLLPGAYLDDEDYIYCPSCAGVDE' A
#
# COMPACT_ATOMS: atom_id res chain seq x y z
N MET A 1 -6.72 0.12 10.49
CA MET A 1 -6.37 0.04 9.07
C MET A 1 -5.30 -1.01 8.85
N LYS A 2 -5.23 -1.57 7.66
CA LYS A 2 -4.25 -2.59 7.31
C LYS A 2 -3.10 -1.99 6.53
N LYS A 3 -1.91 -2.57 6.68
CA LYS A 3 -0.80 -2.24 5.80
C LYS A 3 -1.09 -2.83 4.42
N PHE A 4 -0.53 -2.22 3.40
CA PHE A 4 -0.73 -2.70 2.03
C PHE A 4 -0.36 -4.18 1.88
N LYS A 5 0.73 -4.61 2.50
CA LYS A 5 1.16 -6.00 2.40
C LYS A 5 0.14 -6.98 2.97
N ASP A 6 -0.53 -6.61 4.06
CA ASP A 6 -1.56 -7.45 4.66
C ASP A 6 -2.81 -7.49 3.77
N TRP A 7 -3.19 -6.34 3.23
CA TRP A 7 -4.30 -6.25 2.29
C TRP A 7 -4.04 -7.11 1.06
N TYR A 8 -2.83 -7.02 0.50
CA TYR A 8 -2.47 -7.79 -0.68
C TYR A 8 -2.56 -9.29 -0.42
N LYS A 9 -2.11 -9.73 0.75
CA LYS A 9 -2.18 -11.13 1.12
C LYS A 9 -3.62 -11.63 1.21
N GLU A 10 -4.51 -10.80 1.72
CA GLU A 10 -5.92 -11.18 1.84
C GLU A 10 -6.60 -11.28 0.48
N VAL A 11 -6.33 -10.36 -0.44
CA VAL A 11 -7.02 -10.35 -1.74
C VAL A 11 -6.39 -11.29 -2.76
N SER A 12 -5.12 -11.56 -2.66
CA SER A 12 -4.42 -12.41 -3.64
C SER A 12 -4.09 -13.79 -3.10
N GLY A 13 -4.04 -13.95 -1.78
CA GLY A 13 -3.63 -15.19 -1.14
C GLY A 13 -2.12 -15.43 -1.20
N LYS A 14 -1.36 -14.43 -1.64
CA LYS A 14 0.09 -14.54 -1.76
C LYS A 14 0.77 -13.50 -0.89
N GLU A 15 1.96 -13.81 -0.42
CA GLU A 15 2.72 -12.87 0.37
C GLU A 15 3.30 -11.77 -0.50
N PHE A 16 3.33 -10.56 0.06
CA PHE A 16 3.95 -9.42 -0.59
C PHE A 16 5.47 -9.62 -0.60
N PRO A 17 6.17 -9.38 -1.72
CA PRO A 17 7.61 -9.57 -1.77
C PRO A 17 8.34 -8.59 -0.87
N ASN A 18 9.53 -8.96 -0.41
CA ASN A 18 10.31 -8.06 0.43
C ASN A 18 10.94 -6.94 -0.42
N ALA A 19 11.47 -5.92 0.25
CA ALA A 19 12.01 -4.74 -0.42
C ALA A 19 13.17 -5.05 -1.37
N ALA A 20 13.91 -6.12 -1.11
CA ALA A 20 15.06 -6.49 -1.94
C ALA A 20 14.64 -7.00 -3.32
N THR A 21 13.46 -7.61 -3.42
CA THR A 21 12.96 -8.16 -4.69
C THR A 21 11.89 -7.28 -5.33
N LEU A 22 11.42 -6.28 -4.61
CA LEU A 22 10.36 -5.40 -5.09
C LEU A 22 10.92 -4.35 -6.04
N ASN A 23 10.30 -4.21 -7.20
CA ASN A 23 10.68 -3.20 -8.18
C ASN A 23 9.43 -2.69 -8.93
N GLY A 24 9.64 -1.70 -9.80
CA GLY A 24 8.54 -1.11 -10.55
C GLY A 24 7.81 -2.10 -11.46
N ASP A 25 8.53 -3.06 -12.01
CA ASP A 25 7.94 -4.05 -12.91
C ASP A 25 6.92 -4.93 -12.19
N TRP A 26 7.18 -5.23 -10.91
CA TRP A 26 6.25 -6.02 -10.10
C TRP A 26 4.86 -5.35 -10.07
N PHE A 27 4.83 -4.03 -9.90
CA PHE A 27 3.57 -3.28 -9.87
C PHE A 27 2.92 -3.21 -11.23
N VAL A 28 3.72 -2.97 -12.27
CA VAL A 28 3.21 -2.88 -13.64
C VAL A 28 2.55 -4.18 -14.07
N GLU A 29 3.17 -5.30 -13.78
CA GLU A 29 2.64 -6.62 -14.14
C GLU A 29 1.29 -6.90 -13.50
N ARG A 30 1.02 -6.31 -12.36
CA ARG A 30 -0.23 -6.51 -11.61
C ARG A 30 -1.23 -5.40 -11.80
N GLY A 31 -0.89 -4.40 -12.61
CA GLY A 31 -1.77 -3.26 -12.83
C GLY A 31 -1.94 -2.37 -11.61
N LEU A 32 -0.94 -2.35 -10.72
CA LEU A 32 -0.98 -1.54 -9.51
C LEU A 32 -0.12 -0.30 -9.66
N PRO A 33 -0.55 0.84 -9.12
CA PRO A 33 0.30 2.03 -9.10
C PRO A 33 1.39 1.89 -8.05
N MET A 34 2.59 2.39 -8.35
CA MET A 34 3.68 2.39 -7.39
C MET A 34 3.58 3.60 -6.47
N ILE A 35 3.10 4.72 -7.00
CA ILE A 35 2.95 5.97 -6.27
C ILE A 35 1.46 6.27 -6.12
N VAL A 36 1.05 6.58 -4.90
CA VAL A 36 -0.34 6.88 -4.59
C VAL A 36 -0.43 8.14 -3.74
N SER A 37 -1.64 8.64 -3.58
CA SER A 37 -1.89 9.80 -2.74
C SER A 37 -2.78 9.43 -1.56
N CYS A 38 -2.50 10.02 -0.40
CA CYS A 38 -3.33 9.82 0.78
C CYS A 38 -4.72 10.43 0.53
N THR A 39 -5.76 9.68 0.83
CA THR A 39 -7.13 10.16 0.64
C THR A 39 -7.47 11.34 1.55
N CYS A 40 -6.86 11.39 2.73
CA CYS A 40 -7.15 12.43 3.71
C CYS A 40 -6.35 13.71 3.47
N CYS A 41 -5.03 13.61 3.38
CA CYS A 41 -4.16 14.78 3.29
C CYS A 41 -3.59 15.00 1.90
N GLU A 42 -3.86 14.10 0.97
CA GLU A 42 -3.41 14.16 -0.42
C GLU A 42 -1.89 14.16 -0.60
N SER A 43 -1.16 13.73 0.43
CA SER A 43 0.29 13.60 0.34
C SER A 43 0.65 12.43 -0.56
N THR A 44 1.69 12.60 -1.36
CA THR A 44 2.18 11.55 -2.23
C THR A 44 3.00 10.54 -1.41
N LEU A 45 2.75 9.25 -1.62
CA LEU A 45 3.49 8.21 -0.94
C LEU A 45 3.61 6.98 -1.83
N LEU A 46 4.51 6.09 -1.46
CA LEU A 46 4.68 4.83 -2.18
C LEU A 46 3.67 3.80 -1.67
N LEU A 47 3.09 3.04 -2.60
CA LEU A 47 2.07 2.06 -2.24
C LEU A 47 2.52 1.07 -1.17
N PRO A 48 3.75 0.54 -1.19
CA PRO A 48 4.20 -0.38 -0.13
C PRO A 48 4.16 0.21 1.27
N GLY A 49 4.26 1.54 1.40
CA GLY A 49 4.18 2.20 2.69
C GLY A 49 2.80 2.71 3.06
N ALA A 50 1.80 2.41 2.26
CA ALA A 50 0.45 2.90 2.45
C ALA A 50 -0.37 2.01 3.39
N TYR A 51 -1.45 2.58 3.92
CA TYR A 51 -2.43 1.85 4.72
C TYR A 51 -3.77 1.93 4.02
N LEU A 52 -4.59 0.89 4.17
CA LEU A 52 -5.91 0.82 3.55
C LEU A 52 -6.97 0.60 4.62
N ASP A 53 -8.13 1.23 4.44
CA ASP A 53 -9.26 1.02 5.33
C ASP A 53 -10.18 -0.09 4.79
N ASP A 54 -11.34 -0.28 5.42
CA ASP A 54 -12.27 -1.33 5.02
C ASP A 54 -12.87 -1.10 3.63
N GLU A 55 -12.81 0.12 3.13
CA GLU A 55 -13.31 0.47 1.81
C GLU A 55 -12.20 0.55 0.77
N ASP A 56 -10.99 0.12 1.13
CA ASP A 56 -9.81 0.11 0.26
C ASP A 56 -9.30 1.50 -0.11
N TYR A 57 -9.64 2.51 0.68
CA TYR A 57 -9.06 3.83 0.52
C TYR A 57 -7.65 3.86 1.09
N ILE A 58 -6.79 4.64 0.46
CA ILE A 58 -5.38 4.70 0.81
C ILE A 58 -5.10 5.88 1.74
N TYR A 59 -4.32 5.61 2.79
CA TYR A 59 -3.94 6.64 3.76
C TYR A 59 -2.45 6.54 4.07
N CYS A 60 -1.83 7.68 4.35
CA CYS A 60 -0.46 7.70 4.81
C CYS A 60 -0.43 7.29 6.29
N PRO A 61 0.73 6.88 6.82
CA PRO A 61 0.81 6.44 8.22
C PRO A 61 0.29 7.46 9.22
N SER A 62 0.52 8.74 8.97
CA SER A 62 0.03 9.80 9.86
C SER A 62 -1.48 9.86 9.90
N CYS A 63 -2.13 9.80 8.73
CA CYS A 63 -3.61 9.85 8.66
C CYS A 63 -4.23 8.54 9.12
N ALA A 64 -3.51 7.44 9.00
CA ALA A 64 -3.98 6.15 9.46
C ALA A 64 -3.92 6.02 10.99
N GLY A 65 -3.27 6.95 11.66
CA GLY A 65 -3.17 6.93 13.11
C GLY A 65 -2.15 5.91 13.62
N VAL A 66 -1.16 5.59 12.80
CA VAL A 66 -0.12 4.63 13.18
C VAL A 66 1.00 5.36 13.91
N ASP A 67 1.32 4.88 15.10
CA ASP A 67 2.45 5.40 15.87
C ASP A 67 3.67 4.56 15.57
N GLU A 68 4.69 5.22 15.11
CA GLU A 68 5.96 4.56 14.82
C GLU A 68 6.97 4.75 15.95
#